data_4fb596aa9414b1dca0fdd828933a755d
#
_entry.id   4fb596aa9414b1dca0fdd828933a755d
#
_cell.length_a   1.000
_cell.length_b   1.000
_cell.length_c   1.000
_cell.angle_alpha   90.00
_cell.angle_beta   90.00
_cell.angle_gamma   90.00
#
_symmetry.space_group_name_H-M   'P 1'
#
loop_
_entity.id
_entity.type
_entity.pdbx_description
1 polymer ?
#
loop_
_entity_poly.entity_id
_entity_poly.type
_entity_poly.pdbx_seq_one_letter_code
_entity_poly.pdbx_strand_id
1 'polypeptide(L)'
;TQSVAAAVDEPVIRHPEAEARLLRHYDVTDIEFNEARQKMADVPDTASLIDNPVSAAPGFKIKNVHVMAGVPSILQGMFATFSHTLTGGVQPTRITIQCAIGEGSIAEIMGNIAASFDGVSVGSYPWFKPGQFGTAVVLTGLDKDKVDKAASQLEALVREGGHDTHRDLDNSTFT
;
A
#
# COMPACT_ATOMS: atom_id res chain seq x y z
N THR A 1 17.77 4.81 -2.55
CA THR A 1 18.49 4.41 -3.78
C THR A 1 19.57 3.39 -3.49
N GLN A 2 20.56 3.70 -2.65
CA GLN A 2 21.73 2.84 -2.40
C GLN A 2 21.36 1.39 -2.00
N SER A 3 20.42 1.22 -1.07
CA SER A 3 19.99 -0.12 -0.62
C SER A 3 19.36 -0.95 -1.75
N VAL A 4 18.62 -0.31 -2.65
CA VAL A 4 18.03 -1.00 -3.82
C VAL A 4 19.12 -1.37 -4.81
N ALA A 5 20.04 -0.44 -5.13
CA ALA A 5 21.17 -0.69 -6.01
C ALA A 5 22.04 -1.87 -5.51
N ALA A 6 22.38 -1.88 -4.21
CA ALA A 6 23.11 -2.97 -3.58
C ALA A 6 22.37 -4.32 -3.64
N ALA A 7 21.05 -4.32 -3.46
CA ALA A 7 20.24 -5.55 -3.51
C ALA A 7 20.16 -6.18 -4.93
N VAL A 8 20.44 -5.39 -5.96
CA VAL A 8 20.44 -5.85 -7.37
C VAL A 8 21.82 -5.92 -7.99
N ASP A 9 22.86 -5.63 -7.20
CA ASP A 9 24.28 -5.62 -7.60
C ASP A 9 24.58 -4.62 -8.73
N GLU A 10 24.04 -3.39 -8.59
CA GLU A 10 24.22 -2.32 -9.56
C GLU A 10 24.91 -1.10 -8.94
N PRO A 11 25.78 -0.40 -9.67
CA PRO A 11 26.34 0.87 -9.22
C PRO A 11 25.27 1.96 -9.22
N VAL A 12 25.43 2.94 -8.34
CA VAL A 12 24.60 4.17 -8.35
C VAL A 12 25.31 5.22 -9.21
N ILE A 13 24.60 5.75 -10.18
CA ILE A 13 25.07 6.83 -11.05
C ILE A 13 24.20 8.07 -10.92
N ARG A 14 24.77 9.23 -11.28
CA ARG A 14 24.01 10.45 -11.57
C ARG A 14 23.39 10.32 -12.95
N HIS A 15 22.06 10.09 -13.02
CA HIS A 15 21.37 9.88 -14.31
C HIS A 15 21.23 11.19 -15.07
N PRO A 16 21.78 11.30 -16.31
CA PRO A 16 21.87 12.58 -17.02
C PRO A 16 20.50 13.23 -17.28
N GLU A 17 19.49 12.43 -17.63
CA GLU A 17 18.14 12.95 -17.90
C GLU A 17 17.45 13.40 -16.60
N ALA A 18 17.62 12.67 -15.49
CA ALA A 18 17.07 13.07 -14.20
C ALA A 18 17.70 14.39 -13.72
N GLU A 19 19.01 14.53 -13.85
CA GLU A 19 19.72 15.75 -13.52
C GLU A 19 19.26 16.93 -14.39
N ALA A 20 19.12 16.74 -15.70
CA ALA A 20 18.63 17.75 -16.62
C ALA A 20 17.19 18.20 -16.31
N ARG A 21 16.31 17.29 -15.86
CA ARG A 21 14.95 17.61 -15.39
C ARG A 21 14.98 18.49 -14.15
N LEU A 22 15.82 18.14 -13.18
CA LEU A 22 16.00 18.90 -11.94
C LEU A 22 16.62 20.28 -12.21
N LEU A 23 17.65 20.37 -13.02
CA LEU A 23 18.26 21.65 -13.42
C LEU A 23 17.21 22.60 -14.01
N ARG A 24 16.42 22.17 -14.99
CA ARG A 24 15.35 22.99 -15.58
C ARG A 24 14.31 23.44 -14.55
N HIS A 25 14.03 22.61 -13.56
CA HIS A 25 13.09 22.97 -12.49
C HIS A 25 13.67 24.04 -11.57
N TYR A 26 14.93 23.90 -11.18
CA TYR A 26 15.58 24.84 -10.25
C TYR A 26 16.01 26.14 -10.91
N ASP A 27 16.25 26.16 -12.22
CA ASP A 27 16.57 27.39 -12.98
C ASP A 27 15.46 28.45 -12.94
N VAL A 28 14.23 28.06 -12.73
CA VAL A 28 13.07 28.96 -12.64
C VAL A 28 12.64 29.25 -11.21
N THR A 29 13.44 28.84 -10.24
CA THR A 29 13.19 29.06 -8.81
C THR A 29 14.36 29.82 -8.19
N ASP A 30 14.12 30.55 -7.09
CA ASP A 30 15.19 31.19 -6.28
C ASP A 30 15.89 30.16 -5.36
N ILE A 31 15.82 28.88 -5.67
CA ILE A 31 16.33 27.80 -4.83
C ILE A 31 17.60 27.22 -5.47
N GLU A 32 18.72 27.28 -4.73
CA GLU A 32 19.98 26.70 -5.18
C GLU A 32 19.88 25.17 -5.42
N PHE A 33 20.34 24.72 -6.58
CA PHE A 33 20.49 23.29 -6.91
C PHE A 33 21.77 22.73 -6.30
N ASN A 34 21.79 22.63 -4.97
CA ASN A 34 22.93 22.16 -4.20
C ASN A 34 23.13 20.63 -4.30
N GLU A 35 24.26 20.13 -3.77
CA GLU A 35 24.63 18.71 -3.81
C GLU A 35 23.55 17.77 -3.24
N ALA A 36 22.86 18.18 -2.18
CA ALA A 36 21.77 17.37 -1.59
C ALA A 36 20.60 17.18 -2.57
N ARG A 37 20.27 18.21 -3.34
CA ARG A 37 19.22 18.16 -4.38
C ARG A 37 19.67 17.39 -5.61
N GLN A 38 20.94 17.49 -5.98
CA GLN A 38 21.53 16.72 -7.06
C GLN A 38 21.40 15.20 -6.82
N LYS A 39 21.47 14.75 -5.56
CA LYS A 39 21.27 13.31 -5.20
C LYS A 39 19.89 12.77 -5.57
N MET A 40 18.90 13.61 -5.87
CA MET A 40 17.60 13.17 -6.38
C MET A 40 17.69 12.61 -7.81
N ALA A 41 18.80 12.85 -8.51
CA ALA A 41 19.09 12.26 -9.82
C ALA A 41 19.91 10.98 -9.73
N ASP A 42 20.29 10.52 -8.52
CA ASP A 42 21.10 9.31 -8.34
C ASP A 42 20.18 8.07 -8.39
N VAL A 43 20.44 7.19 -9.34
CA VAL A 43 19.69 5.94 -9.57
C VAL A 43 20.66 4.79 -9.87
N PRO A 44 20.23 3.52 -9.76
CA PRO A 44 21.02 2.40 -10.28
C PRO A 44 21.25 2.54 -11.79
N ASP A 45 22.42 2.14 -12.28
CA ASP A 45 22.90 2.42 -13.66
C ASP A 45 21.92 1.93 -14.74
N THR A 46 21.37 0.73 -14.58
CA THR A 46 20.43 0.15 -15.55
C THR A 46 18.95 0.50 -15.28
N ALA A 47 18.68 1.39 -14.32
CA ALA A 47 17.31 1.77 -13.98
C ALA A 47 16.69 2.66 -15.08
N SER A 48 15.41 2.48 -15.32
CA SER A 48 14.59 3.42 -16.11
C SER A 48 13.88 4.42 -15.20
N LEU A 49 13.71 5.66 -15.66
CA LEU A 49 13.03 6.68 -14.88
C LEU A 49 11.52 6.47 -14.85
N ILE A 50 10.90 6.78 -13.70
CA ILE A 50 9.45 6.91 -13.54
C ILE A 50 9.12 8.40 -13.54
N ASP A 51 8.19 8.81 -14.38
CA ASP A 51 7.77 10.20 -14.47
C ASP A 51 7.08 10.68 -13.19
N ASN A 52 7.36 11.93 -12.84
CA ASN A 52 6.75 12.60 -11.70
C ASN A 52 6.03 13.88 -12.20
N PRO A 53 4.71 13.81 -12.44
CA PRO A 53 3.96 14.95 -12.94
C PRO A 53 3.69 16.02 -11.89
N VAL A 54 3.97 15.74 -10.62
CA VAL A 54 3.69 16.66 -9.49
C VAL A 54 4.94 17.46 -9.11
N SER A 55 6.13 16.85 -9.22
CA SER A 55 7.40 17.52 -8.94
C SER A 55 8.48 17.05 -9.93
N ALA A 56 9.62 17.75 -9.96
CA ALA A 56 10.65 17.49 -10.95
C ALA A 56 11.47 16.21 -10.71
N ALA A 57 11.56 15.75 -9.45
CA ALA A 57 12.38 14.60 -9.10
C ALA A 57 11.73 13.30 -9.58
N PRO A 58 12.31 12.59 -10.58
CA PRO A 58 11.74 11.33 -11.05
C PRO A 58 11.94 10.21 -10.02
N GLY A 59 11.11 9.17 -10.13
CA GLY A 59 11.41 7.89 -9.53
C GLY A 59 12.23 7.02 -10.47
N PHE A 60 12.43 5.75 -10.09
CA PHE A 60 13.08 4.80 -10.98
C PHE A 60 12.50 3.39 -10.85
N LYS A 61 12.62 2.63 -11.92
CA LYS A 61 12.30 1.21 -11.98
C LYS A 61 13.57 0.43 -12.31
N ILE A 62 13.82 -0.62 -11.55
CA ILE A 62 14.86 -1.60 -11.84
C ILE A 62 14.33 -3.00 -11.59
N LYS A 63 14.45 -3.90 -12.57
CA LYS A 63 13.82 -5.23 -12.54
C LYS A 63 12.32 -5.12 -12.21
N ASN A 64 11.86 -5.72 -11.11
CA ASN A 64 10.48 -5.65 -10.61
C ASN A 64 10.27 -4.64 -9.47
N VAL A 65 11.28 -3.83 -9.17
CA VAL A 65 11.23 -2.82 -8.10
C VAL A 65 10.94 -1.45 -8.68
N HIS A 66 9.92 -0.78 -8.16
CA HIS A 66 9.56 0.59 -8.51
C HIS A 66 9.75 1.48 -7.29
N VAL A 67 10.60 2.49 -7.41
CA VAL A 67 10.92 3.44 -6.34
C VAL A 67 10.32 4.80 -6.67
N MET A 68 9.49 5.30 -5.78
CA MET A 68 8.73 6.54 -5.94
C MET A 68 8.88 7.43 -4.70
N ALA A 69 8.43 8.67 -4.79
CA ALA A 69 8.41 9.59 -3.66
C ALA A 69 7.47 9.10 -2.55
N GLY A 70 7.84 9.35 -1.28
CA GLY A 70 7.04 8.96 -0.11
C GLY A 70 5.85 9.86 0.20
N VAL A 71 5.73 11.04 -0.44
CA VAL A 71 4.59 11.94 -0.26
C VAL A 71 3.37 11.37 -0.99
N PRO A 72 2.23 11.12 -0.32
CA PRO A 72 1.09 10.39 -0.90
C PRO A 72 0.58 10.94 -2.24
N SER A 73 0.40 12.26 -2.36
CA SER A 73 -0.07 12.90 -3.61
C SER A 73 0.93 12.74 -4.75
N ILE A 74 2.23 12.82 -4.48
CA ILE A 74 3.28 12.63 -5.47
C ILE A 74 3.34 11.15 -5.88
N LEU A 75 3.31 10.23 -4.91
CA LEU A 75 3.31 8.79 -5.16
C LEU A 75 2.13 8.39 -6.07
N GLN A 76 0.93 8.88 -5.78
CA GLN A 76 -0.27 8.61 -6.59
C GLN A 76 -0.09 9.14 -8.03
N GLY A 77 0.41 10.36 -8.19
CA GLY A 77 0.71 10.93 -9.49
C GLY A 77 1.73 10.11 -10.28
N MET A 78 2.82 9.71 -9.63
CA MET A 78 3.86 8.87 -10.24
C MET A 78 3.32 7.48 -10.59
N PHE A 79 2.57 6.83 -9.70
CA PHE A 79 1.99 5.52 -9.92
C PHE A 79 1.03 5.52 -11.12
N ALA A 80 0.23 6.56 -11.28
CA ALA A 80 -0.69 6.70 -12.41
C ALA A 80 0.03 6.72 -13.78
N THR A 81 1.30 7.16 -13.84
CA THR A 81 2.05 7.22 -15.12
C THR A 81 2.37 5.86 -15.69
N PHE A 82 2.46 4.81 -14.88
CA PHE A 82 2.87 3.47 -15.34
C PHE A 82 1.94 2.33 -14.88
N SER A 83 0.98 2.58 -14.00
CA SER A 83 0.09 1.53 -13.47
C SER A 83 -0.59 0.69 -14.54
N HIS A 84 -0.92 1.31 -15.69
CA HIS A 84 -1.52 0.63 -16.85
C HIS A 84 -0.58 -0.38 -17.53
N THR A 85 0.73 -0.32 -17.26
CA THR A 85 1.72 -1.27 -17.78
C THR A 85 1.90 -2.49 -16.88
N LEU A 86 1.34 -2.45 -15.66
CA LEU A 86 1.44 -3.55 -14.72
C LEU A 86 0.42 -4.64 -15.09
N THR A 87 0.92 -5.84 -15.31
CA THR A 87 0.06 -7.01 -15.44
C THR A 87 -0.25 -7.52 -14.03
N GLY A 88 -1.50 -7.36 -13.60
CA GLY A 88 -1.94 -7.79 -12.28
C GLY A 88 -2.13 -9.29 -12.19
N GLY A 89 -2.05 -9.81 -10.97
CA GLY A 89 -2.56 -11.14 -10.62
C GLY A 89 -4.10 -11.14 -10.49
N VAL A 90 -4.65 -12.24 -10.00
CA VAL A 90 -6.07 -12.30 -9.65
C VAL A 90 -6.35 -11.32 -8.50
N GLN A 91 -7.34 -10.45 -8.69
CA GLN A 91 -7.72 -9.51 -7.64
C GLN A 91 -8.35 -10.28 -6.47
N PRO A 92 -7.82 -10.15 -5.24
CA PRO A 92 -8.38 -10.85 -4.10
C PRO A 92 -9.75 -10.28 -3.73
N THR A 93 -10.64 -11.14 -3.29
CA THR A 93 -11.87 -10.74 -2.61
C THR A 93 -11.52 -10.22 -1.22
N ARG A 94 -12.10 -9.09 -0.85
CA ARG A 94 -11.94 -8.45 0.45
C ARG A 94 -13.30 -8.19 1.07
N ILE A 95 -13.48 -8.58 2.33
CA ILE A 95 -14.69 -8.31 3.11
C ILE A 95 -14.26 -7.66 4.42
N THR A 96 -14.88 -6.54 4.75
CA THR A 96 -14.68 -5.84 6.03
C THR A 96 -15.92 -6.00 6.89
N ILE A 97 -15.74 -6.41 8.14
CA ILE A 97 -16.79 -6.55 9.13
C ILE A 97 -16.48 -5.63 10.30
N GLN A 98 -17.34 -4.68 10.55
CA GLN A 98 -17.30 -3.83 11.75
C GLN A 98 -17.89 -4.61 12.92
N CYS A 99 -17.10 -4.80 13.96
CA CYS A 99 -17.50 -5.53 15.17
C CYS A 99 -17.47 -4.59 16.36
N ALA A 100 -18.57 -4.53 17.12
CA ALA A 100 -18.67 -3.74 18.35
C ALA A 100 -17.99 -4.47 19.53
N ILE A 101 -16.73 -4.84 19.37
CA ILE A 101 -15.92 -5.58 20.33
C ILE A 101 -14.46 -5.12 20.24
N GLY A 102 -13.76 -5.10 21.36
CA GLY A 102 -12.34 -4.74 21.43
C GLY A 102 -11.44 -5.81 20.81
N GLU A 103 -10.31 -5.38 20.23
CA GLU A 103 -9.38 -6.24 19.52
C GLU A 103 -8.89 -7.43 20.34
N GLY A 104 -8.56 -7.23 21.62
CA GLY A 104 -8.12 -8.32 22.49
C GLY A 104 -9.18 -9.40 22.72
N SER A 105 -10.47 -9.02 22.71
CA SER A 105 -11.58 -9.96 22.90
C SER A 105 -11.96 -10.74 21.64
N ILE A 106 -11.70 -10.19 20.44
CA ILE A 106 -11.99 -10.86 19.18
C ILE A 106 -10.81 -11.71 18.66
N ALA A 107 -9.63 -11.56 19.26
CA ALA A 107 -8.40 -12.18 18.76
C ALA A 107 -8.49 -13.71 18.65
N GLU A 108 -9.11 -14.39 19.61
CA GLU A 108 -9.30 -15.84 19.59
C GLU A 108 -10.21 -16.28 18.42
N ILE A 109 -11.32 -15.56 18.22
CA ILE A 109 -12.24 -15.82 17.10
C ILE A 109 -11.51 -15.65 15.76
N MET A 110 -10.74 -14.58 15.62
CA MET A 110 -9.95 -14.33 14.40
C MET A 110 -8.90 -15.41 14.16
N GLY A 111 -8.21 -15.87 15.21
CA GLY A 111 -7.24 -16.96 15.14
C GLY A 111 -7.88 -18.27 14.65
N ASN A 112 -9.06 -18.60 15.20
CA ASN A 112 -9.82 -19.79 14.80
C ASN A 112 -10.29 -19.72 13.33
N ILE A 113 -10.75 -18.55 12.88
CA ILE A 113 -11.15 -18.34 11.49
C ILE A 113 -9.92 -18.48 10.56
N ALA A 114 -8.80 -17.85 10.89
CA ALA A 114 -7.57 -17.95 10.09
C ALA A 114 -7.06 -19.40 9.98
N ALA A 115 -7.16 -20.18 11.05
CA ALA A 115 -6.77 -21.59 11.06
C ALA A 115 -7.74 -22.51 10.27
N SER A 116 -9.03 -22.13 10.20
CA SER A 116 -10.08 -22.95 9.56
C SER A 116 -10.20 -22.72 8.05
N PHE A 117 -9.71 -21.58 7.53
CA PHE A 117 -9.85 -21.20 6.13
C PHE A 117 -8.50 -20.94 5.47
N ASP A 118 -7.86 -22.00 5.01
CA ASP A 118 -6.61 -21.90 4.26
C ASP A 118 -6.76 -21.01 3.01
N GLY A 119 -5.81 -20.06 2.84
CA GLY A 119 -5.84 -19.07 1.78
C GLY A 119 -6.69 -17.82 2.08
N VAL A 120 -7.26 -17.71 3.29
CA VAL A 120 -7.92 -16.48 3.78
C VAL A 120 -7.05 -15.84 4.85
N SER A 121 -6.60 -14.62 4.60
CA SER A 121 -5.93 -13.79 5.61
C SER A 121 -6.96 -13.00 6.42
N VAL A 122 -6.71 -12.86 7.72
CA VAL A 122 -7.58 -12.13 8.66
C VAL A 122 -6.74 -11.06 9.34
N GLY A 123 -7.14 -9.80 9.20
CA GLY A 123 -6.49 -8.65 9.84
C GLY A 123 -7.48 -7.85 10.69
N SER A 124 -6.98 -7.19 11.76
CA SER A 124 -7.77 -6.34 12.64
C SER A 124 -7.32 -4.89 12.58
N TYR A 125 -8.29 -3.98 12.65
CA TYR A 125 -8.08 -2.54 12.71
C TYR A 125 -8.98 -1.96 13.79
N PRO A 126 -8.46 -1.75 15.01
CA PRO A 126 -9.24 -1.15 16.08
C PRO A 126 -9.59 0.30 15.74
N TRP A 127 -10.80 0.71 16.09
CA TRP A 127 -11.26 2.08 15.92
C TRP A 127 -11.91 2.60 17.19
N PHE A 128 -11.85 3.90 17.37
CA PHE A 128 -12.42 4.60 18.50
C PHE A 128 -13.18 5.85 18.03
N LYS A 129 -14.41 6.00 18.51
CA LYS A 129 -15.22 7.21 18.35
C LYS A 129 -15.74 7.61 19.73
N PRO A 130 -16.08 8.90 19.99
CA PRO A 130 -16.63 9.31 21.30
C PRO A 130 -17.80 8.44 21.74
N GLY A 131 -17.64 7.72 22.84
CA GLY A 131 -18.66 6.83 23.41
C GLY A 131 -18.80 5.46 22.73
N GLN A 132 -17.99 5.14 21.72
CA GLN A 132 -18.02 3.87 21.01
C GLN A 132 -16.63 3.40 20.65
N PHE A 133 -16.43 2.10 20.66
CA PHE A 133 -15.19 1.48 20.17
C PHE A 133 -15.54 0.17 19.47
N GLY A 134 -14.63 -0.32 18.67
CA GLY A 134 -14.80 -1.59 17.98
C GLY A 134 -13.57 -1.99 17.19
N THR A 135 -13.69 -3.07 16.44
CA THR A 135 -12.65 -3.59 15.58
C THR A 135 -13.23 -3.84 14.20
N ALA A 136 -12.62 -3.25 13.19
CA ALA A 136 -12.88 -3.64 11.80
C ALA A 136 -12.03 -4.87 11.48
N VAL A 137 -12.67 -6.00 11.22
CA VAL A 137 -12.01 -7.24 10.80
C VAL A 137 -12.05 -7.32 9.28
N VAL A 138 -10.88 -7.48 8.66
CA VAL A 138 -10.73 -7.57 7.22
C VAL A 138 -10.29 -8.97 6.83
N LEU A 139 -11.13 -9.64 6.04
CA LEU A 139 -10.84 -10.95 5.47
C LEU A 139 -10.48 -10.78 3.99
N THR A 140 -9.38 -11.40 3.57
CA THR A 140 -8.90 -11.29 2.18
C THR A 140 -8.43 -12.64 1.66
N GLY A 141 -8.82 -12.99 0.44
CA GLY A 141 -8.39 -14.24 -0.22
C GLY A 141 -8.73 -14.25 -1.70
N LEU A 142 -8.13 -15.18 -2.45
CA LEU A 142 -8.39 -15.33 -3.88
C LEU A 142 -9.68 -16.07 -4.19
N ASP A 143 -10.12 -16.95 -3.29
CA ASP A 143 -11.36 -17.73 -3.38
C ASP A 143 -12.49 -16.97 -2.70
N LYS A 144 -13.36 -16.37 -3.51
CA LYS A 144 -14.50 -15.57 -3.03
C LYS A 144 -15.40 -16.35 -2.09
N ASP A 145 -15.71 -17.62 -2.42
CA ASP A 145 -16.64 -18.43 -1.63
C ASP A 145 -16.04 -18.76 -0.24
N LYS A 146 -14.73 -19.01 -0.19
CA LYS A 146 -14.04 -19.19 1.10
C LYS A 146 -14.05 -17.92 1.94
N VAL A 147 -13.80 -16.76 1.33
CA VAL A 147 -13.83 -15.47 2.05
C VAL A 147 -15.22 -15.17 2.57
N ASP A 148 -16.28 -15.39 1.77
CA ASP A 148 -17.67 -15.21 2.19
C ASP A 148 -18.07 -16.15 3.34
N LYS A 149 -17.67 -17.42 3.29
CA LYS A 149 -17.90 -18.41 4.37
C LYS A 149 -17.17 -18.02 5.66
N ALA A 150 -15.90 -17.64 5.56
CA ALA A 150 -15.09 -17.19 6.69
C ALA A 150 -15.71 -15.93 7.35
N ALA A 151 -16.14 -14.97 6.53
CA ALA A 151 -16.83 -13.77 6.99
C ALA A 151 -18.14 -14.09 7.72
N SER A 152 -18.97 -14.96 7.15
CA SER A 152 -20.24 -15.36 7.76
C SER A 152 -20.05 -16.10 9.08
N GLN A 153 -19.03 -16.96 9.16
CA GLN A 153 -18.70 -17.65 10.42
C GLN A 153 -18.17 -16.71 11.49
N LEU A 154 -17.34 -15.73 11.11
CA LEU A 154 -16.87 -14.70 12.04
C LEU A 154 -18.05 -13.88 12.59
N GLU A 155 -18.96 -13.42 11.73
CA GLU A 155 -20.17 -12.69 12.16
C GLU A 155 -21.02 -13.51 13.13
N ALA A 156 -21.21 -14.81 12.85
CA ALA A 156 -21.99 -15.69 13.74
C ALA A 156 -21.36 -15.79 15.13
N LEU A 157 -20.05 -16.06 15.20
CA LEU A 157 -19.33 -16.19 16.48
C LEU A 157 -19.30 -14.89 17.29
N VAL A 158 -19.16 -13.74 16.62
CA VAL A 158 -19.20 -12.43 17.30
C VAL A 158 -20.59 -12.15 17.85
N ARG A 159 -21.67 -12.47 17.11
CA ARG A 159 -23.07 -12.30 17.57
C ARG A 159 -23.43 -13.29 18.69
N GLU A 160 -22.96 -14.52 18.64
CA GLU A 160 -23.12 -15.49 19.72
C GLU A 160 -22.46 -14.99 21.02
N GLY A 161 -21.37 -14.25 20.92
CA GLY A 161 -20.74 -13.55 22.03
C GLY A 161 -21.50 -12.31 22.52
N GLY A 162 -22.66 -11.98 21.93
CA GLY A 162 -23.50 -10.84 22.33
C GLY A 162 -23.07 -9.49 21.75
N HIS A 163 -22.26 -9.47 20.69
CA HIS A 163 -21.76 -8.25 20.07
C HIS A 163 -22.39 -8.01 18.68
N ASP A 164 -22.64 -6.75 18.36
CA ASP A 164 -23.15 -6.38 17.05
C ASP A 164 -22.07 -6.43 15.98
N THR A 165 -22.51 -6.81 14.76
CA THR A 165 -21.65 -6.80 13.57
C THR A 165 -22.35 -6.11 12.40
N HIS A 166 -21.57 -5.41 11.57
CA HIS A 166 -22.03 -4.83 10.33
C HIS A 166 -21.00 -5.12 9.22
N ARG A 167 -21.45 -5.70 8.09
CA ARG A 167 -20.60 -5.94 6.93
C ARG A 167 -20.59 -4.68 6.05
N ASP A 168 -19.42 -4.12 5.80
CA ASP A 168 -19.27 -3.03 4.85
C ASP A 168 -19.43 -3.57 3.42
N LEU A 169 -20.41 -3.03 2.69
CA LEU A 169 -20.65 -3.39 1.28
C LEU A 169 -19.77 -2.60 0.31
N ASP A 170 -18.99 -1.63 0.82
CA ASP A 170 -18.16 -0.76 0.00
C ASP A 170 -16.69 -1.13 0.10
N ASN A 171 -16.12 -1.58 -1.02
CA ASN A 171 -14.68 -1.90 -1.16
C ASN A 171 -13.76 -0.65 -1.16
N SER A 172 -14.25 0.53 -0.81
CA SER A 172 -13.62 1.82 -1.11
C SER A 172 -13.01 2.58 0.08
N THR A 173 -12.93 2.04 1.29
CA THR A 173 -12.51 2.87 2.42
C THR A 173 -11.20 2.47 3.08
N PHE A 174 -10.10 2.91 2.47
CA PHE A 174 -8.97 3.52 3.19
C PHE A 174 -8.55 4.75 2.37
N THR A 175 -9.20 5.88 2.62
CA THR A 175 -8.68 7.23 2.35
C THR A 175 -8.03 7.77 3.59
#